data_d2ba1cc50cc4ad9c1de609c71a3a0dda
#
_entry.id   d2ba1cc50cc4ad9c1de609c71a3a0dda
#
_cell.length_a   1.000
_cell.length_b   1.000
_cell.length_c   1.000
_cell.angle_alpha   90.00
_cell.angle_beta   90.00
_cell.angle_gamma   90.00
#
_symmetry.space_group_name_H-M   'P 1'
#
loop_
_entity.id
_entity.type
_entity.pdbx_description
1 polymer ?
#
loop_
_entity_poly.entity_id
_entity_poly.type
_entity_poly.pdbx_seq_one_letter_code
_entity_poly.pdbx_strand_id
1 'polypeptide(L)'
;RIPADRLYPGDVLYQNDPYQGNTHLPDFLMAKPIFVDGRIVAYAAVRGHYVDVGGGGPGSYSAAMPDIFAEGLRIPPVRIYEQGNINNDILDVLLHNTRNSHERYGDLRSQYAGCLAAERRVIKFCEKYGADAIRSAMSEMINAGEMLTRAAIRAIPNGTYAFEDYCDGDELGNPAIKIAVKVKVSDDDVEVDFTGSSPQVR
;
A
#
# COMPACT_ATOMS: atom_id res chain seq x y z
N ARG A 1 -7.06 1.97 13.86
CA ARG A 1 -5.90 1.04 13.78
C ARG A 1 -6.18 -0.16 14.65
N ILE A 2 -5.84 -1.36 14.18
CA ILE A 2 -5.93 -2.59 14.98
C ILE A 2 -4.54 -2.78 15.62
N PRO A 3 -4.42 -2.66 16.96
CA PRO A 3 -3.13 -2.81 17.64
C PRO A 3 -2.65 -4.26 17.64
N ALA A 4 -1.33 -4.46 17.72
CA ALA A 4 -0.72 -5.79 17.58
C ALA A 4 -1.14 -6.79 18.67
N ASP A 5 -1.45 -6.31 19.87
CA ASP A 5 -1.94 -7.11 21.00
C ASP A 5 -3.39 -7.62 20.81
N ARG A 6 -4.07 -7.13 19.78
CA ARG A 6 -5.41 -7.58 19.40
C ARG A 6 -5.41 -8.44 18.12
N LEU A 7 -4.25 -8.86 17.66
CA LEU A 7 -4.09 -9.76 16.52
C LEU A 7 -3.83 -11.19 17.02
N TYR A 8 -4.44 -12.14 16.33
CA TYR A 8 -4.36 -13.57 16.65
C TYR A 8 -3.85 -14.37 15.46
N PRO A 9 -3.28 -15.57 15.67
CA PRO A 9 -2.93 -16.49 14.59
C PRO A 9 -4.12 -16.72 13.67
N GLY A 10 -3.92 -16.57 12.36
CA GLY A 10 -4.97 -16.70 11.37
C GLY A 10 -5.68 -15.40 10.98
N ASP A 11 -5.49 -14.30 11.73
CA ASP A 11 -6.01 -12.99 11.32
C ASP A 11 -5.34 -12.52 10.04
N VAL A 12 -6.11 -11.82 9.20
CA VAL A 12 -5.60 -11.11 8.03
C VAL A 12 -6.27 -9.75 7.94
N LEU A 13 -5.46 -8.73 7.91
CA LEU A 13 -5.90 -7.35 7.72
C LEU A 13 -6.06 -7.04 6.24
N TYR A 14 -7.03 -6.20 5.92
CA TYR A 14 -7.35 -5.82 4.55
C TYR A 14 -7.81 -4.36 4.50
N GLN A 15 -7.35 -3.59 3.52
CA GLN A 15 -7.70 -2.18 3.39
C GLN A 15 -7.32 -1.63 2.01
N ASN A 16 -7.94 -0.50 1.61
CA ASN A 16 -7.53 0.28 0.44
C ASN A 16 -7.56 1.80 0.70
N ASP A 17 -7.69 2.24 1.94
CA ASP A 17 -7.82 3.66 2.28
C ASP A 17 -6.50 4.42 2.07
N PRO A 18 -6.40 5.37 1.09
CA PRO A 18 -5.18 6.13 0.85
C PRO A 18 -4.77 7.00 2.04
N TYR A 19 -5.72 7.45 2.85
CA TYR A 19 -5.45 8.25 4.06
C TYR A 19 -4.96 7.42 5.25
N GLN A 20 -4.88 6.10 5.08
CA GLN A 20 -4.38 5.18 6.10
C GLN A 20 -3.19 4.33 5.63
N GLY A 21 -2.40 4.88 4.71
CA GLY A 21 -1.13 4.28 4.26
C GLY A 21 -1.24 3.48 2.98
N ASN A 22 -2.28 3.69 2.20
CA ASN A 22 -2.38 3.16 0.83
C ASN A 22 -2.10 4.26 -0.21
N THR A 23 -2.15 3.92 -1.50
CA THR A 23 -1.86 4.83 -2.61
C THR A 23 -3.13 5.42 -3.21
N HIS A 24 -4.03 4.58 -3.68
CA HIS A 24 -5.34 4.92 -4.25
C HIS A 24 -6.32 3.76 -4.05
N LEU A 25 -7.62 3.99 -4.27
CA LEU A 25 -8.65 3.00 -3.93
C LEU A 25 -8.53 1.64 -4.65
N PRO A 26 -8.10 1.56 -5.92
CA PRO A 26 -7.89 0.26 -6.57
C PRO A 26 -6.81 -0.63 -5.93
N ASP A 27 -5.86 -0.06 -5.20
CA ASP A 27 -4.81 -0.82 -4.54
C ASP A 27 -5.29 -1.40 -3.20
N PHE A 28 -5.55 -2.69 -3.17
CA PHE A 28 -5.86 -3.38 -1.92
C PHE A 28 -4.61 -3.95 -1.27
N LEU A 29 -4.38 -3.56 -0.03
CA LEU A 29 -3.35 -4.13 0.82
C LEU A 29 -3.93 -5.21 1.71
N MET A 30 -3.38 -6.42 1.60
CA MET A 30 -3.61 -7.51 2.53
C MET A 30 -2.37 -7.71 3.39
N ALA A 31 -2.51 -7.77 4.71
CA ALA A 31 -1.41 -7.98 5.64
C ALA A 31 -1.75 -9.06 6.68
N LYS A 32 -0.94 -10.11 6.71
CA LYS A 32 -1.10 -11.25 7.63
C LYS A 32 0.04 -11.25 8.64
N PRO A 33 -0.23 -11.16 9.96
CA PRO A 33 0.79 -11.35 10.98
C PRO A 33 1.26 -12.81 10.99
N ILE A 34 2.56 -13.00 11.11
CA ILE A 34 3.21 -14.31 11.18
C ILE A 34 3.64 -14.56 12.62
N PHE A 35 3.05 -15.57 13.23
CA PHE A 35 3.31 -15.93 14.61
C PHE A 35 4.29 -17.11 14.69
N VAL A 36 5.27 -16.99 15.59
CA VAL A 36 6.15 -18.07 16.04
C VAL A 36 6.20 -18.03 17.56
N ASP A 37 5.95 -19.14 18.23
CA ASP A 37 5.89 -19.27 19.68
C ASP A 37 5.02 -18.20 20.38
N GLY A 38 3.86 -17.90 19.78
CA GLY A 38 2.90 -16.93 20.29
C GLY A 38 3.28 -15.46 20.09
N ARG A 39 4.37 -15.15 19.38
CA ARG A 39 4.84 -13.79 19.11
C ARG A 39 4.80 -13.48 17.63
N ILE A 40 4.44 -12.26 17.27
CA ILE A 40 4.54 -11.78 15.88
C ILE A 40 6.01 -11.56 15.53
N VAL A 41 6.52 -12.28 14.54
CA VAL A 41 7.91 -12.15 14.05
C VAL A 41 8.01 -11.33 12.78
N ALA A 42 6.95 -11.30 11.97
CA ALA A 42 6.87 -10.58 10.72
C ALA A 42 5.43 -10.39 10.28
N TYR A 43 5.25 -9.64 9.21
CA TYR A 43 3.99 -9.54 8.47
C TYR A 43 4.22 -9.95 7.02
N ALA A 44 3.37 -10.82 6.49
CA ALA A 44 3.26 -11.02 5.05
C ALA A 44 2.33 -9.95 4.50
N ALA A 45 2.82 -9.10 3.59
CA ALA A 45 2.04 -8.05 2.97
C ALA A 45 1.99 -8.25 1.46
N VAL A 46 0.79 -8.23 0.90
CA VAL A 46 0.54 -8.32 -0.54
C VAL A 46 -0.35 -7.17 -0.95
N ARG A 47 0.10 -6.37 -1.92
CA ARG A 47 -0.72 -5.34 -2.55
C ARG A 47 -1.16 -5.84 -3.92
N GLY A 48 -2.46 -5.72 -4.21
CA GLY A 48 -3.05 -6.03 -5.50
C GLY A 48 -3.79 -4.83 -6.05
N HIS A 49 -3.52 -4.46 -7.30
CA HIS A 49 -4.29 -3.44 -8.00
C HIS A 49 -5.54 -4.09 -8.61
N TYR A 50 -6.71 -3.69 -8.14
CA TYR A 50 -8.00 -4.17 -8.64
C TYR A 50 -8.46 -3.31 -9.81
N VAL A 51 -8.91 -3.96 -10.86
CA VAL A 51 -9.35 -3.28 -12.09
C VAL A 51 -10.58 -2.40 -11.85
N ASP A 52 -11.43 -2.74 -10.87
CA ASP A 52 -12.62 -1.97 -10.54
C ASP A 52 -12.96 -2.13 -9.05
N VAL A 53 -13.25 -1.03 -8.40
CA VAL A 53 -13.66 -0.97 -6.99
C VAL A 53 -14.98 -0.18 -6.82
N GLY A 54 -15.78 -0.14 -7.88
CA GLY A 54 -17.05 0.59 -7.91
C GLY A 54 -16.90 2.05 -8.34
N GLY A 55 -17.66 2.94 -7.72
CA GLY A 55 -17.63 4.36 -8.04
C GLY A 55 -18.41 4.76 -9.29
N GLY A 56 -18.20 5.99 -9.73
CA GLY A 56 -18.98 6.65 -10.78
C GLY A 56 -18.77 6.13 -12.20
N GLY A 57 -17.68 5.41 -12.46
CA GLY A 57 -17.37 4.87 -13.80
C GLY A 57 -16.69 3.50 -13.74
N PRO A 58 -16.75 2.71 -14.84
CA PRO A 58 -16.00 1.47 -14.95
C PRO A 58 -14.49 1.73 -14.84
N GLY A 59 -13.79 0.84 -14.10
CA GLY A 59 -12.36 0.97 -13.85
C GLY A 59 -12.00 1.89 -12.69
N SER A 60 -13.00 2.52 -12.03
CA SER A 60 -12.81 3.34 -10.82
C SER A 60 -11.75 4.44 -10.96
N TYR A 61 -11.57 4.96 -12.17
CA TYR A 61 -10.59 5.99 -12.48
C TYR A 61 -11.12 6.94 -13.55
N SER A 62 -11.36 8.20 -13.18
CA SER A 62 -11.83 9.24 -14.10
C SER A 62 -11.49 10.63 -13.56
N ALA A 63 -11.00 11.49 -14.43
CA ALA A 63 -10.77 12.91 -14.14
C ALA A 63 -12.07 13.70 -13.84
N ALA A 64 -13.24 13.13 -14.16
CA ALA A 64 -14.54 13.72 -13.87
C ALA A 64 -15.04 13.44 -12.43
N MET A 65 -14.32 12.67 -11.63
CA MET A 65 -14.73 12.38 -10.25
C MET A 65 -14.31 13.50 -9.31
N PRO A 66 -15.28 14.18 -8.66
CA PRO A 66 -14.99 15.40 -7.88
C PRO A 66 -14.33 15.10 -6.51
N ASP A 67 -14.44 13.88 -6.02
CA ASP A 67 -13.93 13.48 -4.72
C ASP A 67 -13.73 11.96 -4.62
N ILE A 68 -13.05 11.52 -3.56
CA ILE A 68 -12.75 10.11 -3.31
C ILE A 68 -14.00 9.23 -3.14
N PHE A 69 -15.14 9.79 -2.75
CA PHE A 69 -16.38 9.01 -2.59
C PHE A 69 -16.96 8.61 -3.95
N ALA A 70 -16.70 9.39 -4.98
CA ALA A 70 -17.09 9.07 -6.35
C ALA A 70 -16.13 8.05 -7.00
N GLU A 71 -14.90 7.90 -6.50
CA GLU A 71 -13.89 6.99 -7.07
C GLU A 71 -14.17 5.51 -6.77
N GLY A 72 -14.87 5.20 -5.68
CA GLY A 72 -15.23 3.81 -5.37
C GLY A 72 -15.28 3.47 -3.89
N LEU A 73 -15.34 2.17 -3.62
CA LEU A 73 -15.41 1.63 -2.27
C LEU A 73 -14.11 1.88 -1.51
N ARG A 74 -14.22 2.56 -0.36
CA ARG A 74 -13.12 2.79 0.56
C ARG A 74 -13.29 1.95 1.82
N ILE A 75 -12.37 1.02 2.05
CA ILE A 75 -12.34 0.11 3.20
C ILE A 75 -11.18 0.51 4.11
N PRO A 76 -11.46 0.93 5.36
CA PRO A 76 -10.41 1.13 6.37
C PRO A 76 -9.78 -0.21 6.77
N PRO A 77 -8.68 -0.23 7.56
CA PRO A 77 -8.11 -1.48 8.04
C PRO A 77 -9.14 -2.32 8.82
N VAL A 78 -9.54 -3.45 8.23
CA VAL A 78 -10.49 -4.42 8.78
C VAL A 78 -9.86 -5.82 8.80
N ARG A 79 -10.43 -6.75 9.57
CA ARG A 79 -10.08 -8.17 9.46
C ARG A 79 -10.94 -8.82 8.38
N ILE A 80 -10.33 -9.17 7.25
CA ILE A 80 -10.99 -9.98 6.21
C ILE A 80 -10.98 -11.47 6.56
N TYR A 81 -9.98 -11.91 7.36
CA TYR A 81 -10.00 -13.21 8.03
C TYR A 81 -9.80 -13.00 9.53
N GLU A 82 -10.60 -13.68 10.33
CA GLU A 82 -10.52 -13.73 11.79
C GLU A 82 -10.18 -15.15 12.21
N GLN A 83 -8.99 -15.35 12.74
CA GLN A 83 -8.48 -16.65 13.19
C GLN A 83 -8.66 -17.76 12.14
N GLY A 84 -8.39 -17.42 10.88
CA GLY A 84 -8.47 -18.32 9.74
C GLY A 84 -9.84 -18.41 9.05
N ASN A 85 -10.88 -17.81 9.61
CA ASN A 85 -12.22 -17.79 9.04
C ASN A 85 -12.45 -16.50 8.27
N ILE A 86 -12.95 -16.60 7.05
CA ILE A 86 -13.28 -15.42 6.25
C ILE A 86 -14.46 -14.67 6.86
N ASN A 87 -14.36 -13.35 6.92
CA ASN A 87 -15.46 -12.48 7.29
C ASN A 87 -16.35 -12.25 6.06
N ASN A 88 -17.45 -13.00 6.00
CA ASN A 88 -18.36 -12.95 4.85
C ASN A 88 -19.05 -11.59 4.71
N ASP A 89 -19.31 -10.88 5.80
CA ASP A 89 -19.96 -9.56 5.74
C ASP A 89 -19.07 -8.55 5.01
N ILE A 90 -17.77 -8.54 5.31
CA ILE A 90 -16.80 -7.70 4.62
C ILE A 90 -16.63 -8.13 3.15
N LEU A 91 -16.58 -9.45 2.91
CA LEU A 91 -16.50 -9.99 1.55
C LEU A 91 -17.71 -9.58 0.72
N ASP A 92 -18.92 -9.70 1.28
CA ASP A 92 -20.16 -9.34 0.59
C ASP A 92 -20.21 -7.83 0.30
N VAL A 93 -19.81 -6.98 1.24
CA VAL A 93 -19.68 -5.54 0.99
C VAL A 93 -18.72 -5.27 -0.18
N LEU A 94 -17.59 -5.93 -0.23
CA LEU A 94 -16.64 -5.78 -1.33
C LEU A 94 -17.27 -6.21 -2.67
N LEU A 95 -17.80 -7.43 -2.72
CA LEU A 95 -18.27 -8.04 -3.98
C LEU A 95 -19.54 -7.37 -4.54
N HIS A 96 -20.41 -6.83 -3.68
CA HIS A 96 -21.62 -6.12 -4.12
C HIS A 96 -21.35 -4.68 -4.57
N ASN A 97 -20.22 -4.11 -4.19
CA ASN A 97 -19.85 -2.73 -4.55
C ASN A 97 -18.79 -2.65 -5.66
N THR A 98 -18.39 -3.77 -6.23
CA THR A 98 -17.41 -3.82 -7.33
C THR A 98 -18.04 -4.45 -8.57
N ARG A 99 -17.66 -3.97 -9.75
CA ARG A 99 -18.00 -4.64 -11.00
C ARG A 99 -17.12 -5.88 -11.15
N ASN A 100 -17.55 -6.90 -11.89
CA ASN A 100 -16.81 -8.16 -12.07
C ASN A 100 -16.44 -8.85 -10.74
N SER A 101 -17.40 -9.01 -9.86
CA SER A 101 -17.23 -9.60 -8.52
C SER A 101 -16.51 -10.93 -8.49
N HIS A 102 -16.70 -11.78 -9.52
CA HIS A 102 -16.02 -13.06 -9.64
C HIS A 102 -14.50 -12.91 -9.76
N GLU A 103 -14.03 -11.95 -10.55
CA GLU A 103 -12.59 -11.65 -10.68
C GLU A 103 -12.04 -11.08 -9.37
N ARG A 104 -12.78 -10.15 -8.73
CA ARG A 104 -12.38 -9.58 -7.42
C ARG A 104 -12.24 -10.63 -6.34
N TYR A 105 -13.11 -11.61 -6.33
CA TYR A 105 -12.96 -12.75 -5.43
C TYR A 105 -11.71 -13.58 -5.74
N GLY A 106 -11.38 -13.75 -7.03
CA GLY A 106 -10.15 -14.39 -7.49
C GLY A 106 -8.90 -13.64 -7.02
N ASP A 107 -8.90 -12.30 -7.16
CA ASP A 107 -7.79 -11.43 -6.73
C ASP A 107 -7.56 -11.52 -5.21
N LEU A 108 -8.64 -11.42 -4.42
CA LEU A 108 -8.58 -11.56 -2.96
C LEU A 108 -7.99 -12.92 -2.55
N ARG A 109 -8.43 -14.00 -3.18
CA ARG A 109 -7.90 -15.35 -2.91
C ARG A 109 -6.43 -15.48 -3.29
N SER A 110 -6.01 -14.84 -4.37
CA SER A 110 -4.62 -14.83 -4.82
C SER A 110 -3.72 -14.08 -3.84
N GLN A 111 -4.16 -12.93 -3.34
CA GLN A 111 -3.46 -12.20 -2.29
C GLN A 111 -3.34 -13.03 -1.00
N TYR A 112 -4.42 -13.69 -0.59
CA TYR A 112 -4.42 -14.57 0.58
C TYR A 112 -3.45 -15.75 0.41
N ALA A 113 -3.45 -16.40 -0.75
CA ALA A 113 -2.52 -17.48 -1.06
C ALA A 113 -1.06 -17.00 -1.00
N GLY A 114 -0.78 -15.78 -1.47
CA GLY A 114 0.52 -15.13 -1.35
C GLY A 114 0.96 -14.95 0.11
N CYS A 115 0.05 -14.45 0.96
CA CYS A 115 0.30 -14.31 2.39
C CYS A 115 0.59 -15.65 3.07
N LEU A 116 -0.18 -16.70 2.74
CA LEU A 116 0.05 -18.05 3.28
C LEU A 116 1.39 -18.65 2.82
N ALA A 117 1.79 -18.38 1.57
CA ALA A 117 3.07 -18.84 1.05
C ALA A 117 4.25 -18.18 1.78
N ALA A 118 4.15 -16.86 2.01
CA ALA A 118 5.15 -16.11 2.78
C ALA A 118 5.22 -16.59 4.23
N GLU A 119 4.08 -16.76 4.89
CA GLU A 119 4.01 -17.29 6.26
C GLU A 119 4.73 -18.62 6.39
N ARG A 120 4.39 -19.61 5.54
CA ARG A 120 5.05 -20.93 5.55
C ARG A 120 6.56 -20.83 5.38
N ARG A 121 7.05 -19.92 4.53
CA ARG A 121 8.49 -19.73 4.32
C ARG A 121 9.18 -19.11 5.52
N VAL A 122 8.59 -18.06 6.10
CA VAL A 122 9.15 -17.40 7.29
C VAL A 122 9.20 -18.35 8.48
N ILE A 123 8.13 -19.13 8.71
CA ILE A 123 8.11 -20.15 9.76
C ILE A 123 9.24 -21.16 9.58
N LYS A 124 9.44 -21.71 8.36
CA LYS A 124 10.56 -22.63 8.06
C LYS A 124 11.92 -22.00 8.30
N PHE A 125 12.09 -20.71 8.02
CA PHE A 125 13.33 -20.01 8.32
C PHE A 125 13.53 -19.85 9.84
N CYS A 126 12.46 -19.53 10.57
CA CYS A 126 12.52 -19.44 12.03
C CYS A 126 12.83 -20.80 12.67
N GLU A 127 12.26 -21.89 12.18
CA GLU A 127 12.59 -23.26 12.62
C GLU A 127 14.08 -23.61 12.39
N LYS A 128 14.63 -23.18 11.25
CA LYS A 128 16.02 -23.50 10.88
C LYS A 128 17.06 -22.62 11.54
N TYR A 129 16.78 -21.33 11.68
CA TYR A 129 17.78 -20.33 12.08
C TYR A 129 17.45 -19.62 13.39
N GLY A 130 16.26 -19.82 13.94
CA GLY A 130 15.73 -19.09 15.09
C GLY A 130 15.04 -17.77 14.69
N ALA A 131 13.98 -17.42 15.42
CA ALA A 131 13.18 -16.22 15.13
C ALA A 131 13.97 -14.92 15.26
N ASP A 132 14.87 -14.83 16.25
CA ASP A 132 15.68 -13.62 16.45
C ASP A 132 16.71 -13.41 15.32
N ALA A 133 17.32 -14.49 14.81
CA ALA A 133 18.20 -14.39 13.67
C ALA A 133 17.47 -13.90 12.41
N ILE A 134 16.24 -14.36 12.18
CA ILE A 134 15.41 -13.90 11.05
C ILE A 134 15.03 -12.42 11.21
N ARG A 135 14.65 -11.98 12.40
CA ARG A 135 14.36 -10.57 12.69
C ARG A 135 15.58 -9.68 12.46
N SER A 136 16.76 -10.11 12.96
CA SER A 136 18.01 -9.40 12.71
C SER A 136 18.33 -9.31 11.21
N ALA A 137 18.19 -10.43 10.49
CA ALA A 137 18.43 -10.43 9.03
C ALA A 137 17.50 -9.47 8.29
N MET A 138 16.20 -9.39 8.67
CA MET A 138 15.26 -8.42 8.08
C MET A 138 15.70 -6.98 8.37
N SER A 139 16.16 -6.67 9.59
CA SER A 139 16.69 -5.34 9.94
C SER A 139 17.94 -5.01 9.12
N GLU A 140 18.87 -5.97 8.98
CA GLU A 140 20.07 -5.77 8.17
C GLU A 140 19.77 -5.57 6.68
N MET A 141 18.71 -6.19 6.15
CA MET A 141 18.27 -5.93 4.78
C MET A 141 17.77 -4.49 4.60
N ILE A 142 17.07 -3.94 5.59
CA ILE A 142 16.62 -2.53 5.58
C ILE A 142 17.83 -1.60 5.62
N ASN A 143 18.79 -1.87 6.53
CA ASN A 143 20.02 -1.09 6.64
C ASN A 143 20.85 -1.13 5.34
N ALA A 144 20.95 -2.30 4.73
CA ALA A 144 21.63 -2.45 3.44
C ALA A 144 20.94 -1.65 2.32
N GLY A 145 19.60 -1.63 2.31
CA GLY A 145 18.81 -0.81 1.38
C GLY A 145 19.08 0.69 1.58
N GLU A 146 19.12 1.16 2.82
CA GLU A 146 19.49 2.55 3.13
C GLU A 146 20.90 2.88 2.64
N MET A 147 21.89 2.04 2.97
CA MET A 147 23.28 2.25 2.55
C MET A 147 23.41 2.35 1.02
N LEU A 148 22.74 1.47 0.27
CA LEU A 148 22.74 1.48 -1.19
C LEU A 148 22.09 2.74 -1.75
N THR A 149 20.99 3.16 -1.16
CA THR A 149 20.27 4.38 -1.56
C THR A 149 21.12 5.62 -1.31
N ARG A 150 21.74 5.75 -0.13
CA ARG A 150 22.67 6.84 0.17
C ARG A 150 23.89 6.86 -0.75
N ALA A 151 24.43 5.68 -1.08
CA ALA A 151 25.53 5.58 -2.04
C ALA A 151 25.12 6.06 -3.44
N ALA A 152 23.90 5.77 -3.88
CA ALA A 152 23.36 6.26 -5.15
C ALA A 152 23.16 7.79 -5.14
N ILE A 153 22.65 8.34 -4.03
CA ILE A 153 22.48 9.79 -3.87
C ILE A 153 23.83 10.51 -3.92
N ARG A 154 24.89 9.98 -3.26
CA ARG A 154 26.24 10.56 -3.31
C ARG A 154 26.83 10.65 -4.72
N ALA A 155 26.34 9.85 -5.66
CA ALA A 155 26.78 9.93 -7.05
C ALA A 155 26.13 11.10 -7.82
N ILE A 156 25.11 11.74 -7.26
CA ILE A 156 24.47 12.92 -7.82
C ILE A 156 25.25 14.15 -7.34
N PRO A 157 25.66 15.07 -8.21
CA PRO A 157 26.35 16.30 -7.76
C PRO A 157 25.50 17.09 -6.75
N ASN A 158 26.14 17.61 -5.70
CA ASN A 158 25.46 18.51 -4.76
C ASN A 158 24.93 19.74 -5.49
N GLY A 159 23.71 20.14 -5.17
CA GLY A 159 23.06 21.27 -5.82
C GLY A 159 21.55 21.31 -5.62
N THR A 160 20.96 22.33 -6.21
CA THR A 160 19.50 22.46 -6.27
C THR A 160 19.05 22.35 -7.72
N TYR A 161 18.19 21.37 -7.96
CA TYR A 161 17.59 21.09 -9.26
C TYR A 161 16.14 21.51 -9.20
N ALA A 162 15.65 22.24 -10.21
CA ALA A 162 14.27 22.68 -10.24
C ALA A 162 13.65 22.35 -11.59
N PHE A 163 12.42 21.92 -11.56
CA PHE A 163 11.62 21.64 -12.75
C PHE A 163 10.16 21.99 -12.49
N GLU A 164 9.45 22.34 -13.52
CA GLU A 164 8.00 22.50 -13.48
C GLU A 164 7.37 21.90 -14.73
N ASP A 165 6.19 21.32 -14.52
CA ASP A 165 5.40 20.72 -15.57
C ASP A 165 3.92 20.97 -15.29
N TYR A 166 3.06 20.64 -16.25
CA TYR A 166 1.64 20.90 -16.19
C TYR A 166 0.88 19.60 -16.53
N CYS A 167 0.00 19.18 -15.63
CA CYS A 167 -1.05 18.25 -15.99
C CYS A 167 -2.13 19.02 -16.74
N ASP A 168 -2.73 18.40 -17.75
CA ASP A 168 -3.94 18.94 -18.40
C ASP A 168 -5.01 19.18 -17.33
N GLY A 169 -5.93 20.10 -17.60
CA GLY A 169 -7.05 20.36 -16.70
C GLY A 169 -7.92 19.11 -16.52
N ASP A 170 -8.75 19.14 -15.51
CA ASP A 170 -9.75 18.11 -15.28
C ASP A 170 -11.05 18.38 -16.06
N GLU A 171 -11.92 17.37 -16.14
CA GLU A 171 -13.25 17.50 -16.78
C GLU A 171 -14.23 18.36 -15.93
N LEU A 172 -13.83 18.83 -14.76
CA LEU A 172 -14.62 19.68 -13.86
C LEU A 172 -14.41 21.18 -14.13
N GLY A 173 -13.59 21.52 -15.13
CA GLY A 173 -13.36 22.90 -15.57
C GLY A 173 -12.18 23.59 -14.90
N ASN A 174 -11.32 22.86 -14.18
CA ASN A 174 -10.06 23.41 -13.72
C ASN A 174 -9.08 23.60 -14.92
N PRO A 175 -8.29 24.69 -14.94
CA PRO A 175 -7.25 24.89 -15.94
C PRO A 175 -6.11 23.89 -15.75
N ALA A 176 -5.09 23.95 -16.59
CA ALA A 176 -3.88 23.18 -16.45
C ALA A 176 -3.29 23.33 -15.03
N ILE A 177 -2.97 22.20 -14.39
CA ILE A 177 -2.53 22.10 -13.00
C ILE A 177 -1.00 22.07 -12.98
N LYS A 178 -0.39 23.11 -12.47
CA LYS A 178 1.06 23.21 -12.36
C LYS A 178 1.59 22.30 -11.25
N ILE A 179 2.63 21.55 -11.56
CA ILE A 179 3.46 20.82 -10.59
C ILE A 179 4.85 21.43 -10.66
N ALA A 180 5.30 22.04 -9.57
CA ALA A 180 6.65 22.56 -9.42
C ALA A 180 7.40 21.71 -8.40
N VAL A 181 8.66 21.41 -8.67
CA VAL A 181 9.51 20.66 -7.76
C VAL A 181 10.91 21.28 -7.68
N LYS A 182 11.46 21.37 -6.47
CA LYS A 182 12.88 21.62 -6.21
C LYS A 182 13.45 20.42 -5.48
N VAL A 183 14.54 19.90 -5.97
CA VAL A 183 15.29 18.80 -5.36
C VAL A 183 16.64 19.33 -4.95
N LYS A 184 16.92 19.37 -3.65
CA LYS A 184 18.22 19.74 -3.10
C LYS A 184 18.96 18.46 -2.71
N VAL A 185 20.13 18.28 -3.31
CA VAL A 185 21.05 17.17 -2.99
C VAL A 185 22.17 17.71 -2.14
N SER A 186 22.40 17.09 -0.99
CA SER A 186 23.49 17.45 -0.06
C SER A 186 24.13 16.15 0.44
N ASP A 187 25.27 15.81 -0.11
CA ASP A 187 26.02 14.57 0.13
C ASP A 187 25.17 13.30 -0.13
N ASP A 188 24.58 12.71 0.87
CA ASP A 188 23.74 11.51 0.77
C ASP A 188 22.28 11.74 1.19
N ASP A 189 21.90 13.02 1.34
CA ASP A 189 20.55 13.44 1.65
C ASP A 189 19.89 14.16 0.46
N VAL A 190 18.59 13.97 0.33
CA VAL A 190 17.73 14.63 -0.66
C VAL A 190 16.55 15.27 0.03
N GLU A 191 16.36 16.56 -0.23
CA GLU A 191 15.19 17.33 0.16
C GLU A 191 14.35 17.60 -1.09
N VAL A 192 13.06 17.28 -1.04
CA VAL A 192 12.11 17.53 -2.14
C VAL A 192 11.07 18.53 -1.69
N ASP A 193 10.98 19.65 -2.39
CA ASP A 193 10.06 20.76 -2.11
C ASP A 193 9.13 20.97 -3.31
N PHE A 194 7.82 20.85 -3.08
CA PHE A 194 6.77 21.09 -4.07
C PHE A 194 6.15 22.49 -3.98
N THR A 195 6.75 23.39 -3.20
CA THR A 195 6.29 24.79 -3.09
C THR A 195 6.30 25.47 -4.46
N GLY A 196 5.18 26.07 -4.81
CA GLY A 196 4.95 26.70 -6.12
C GLY A 196 4.09 25.87 -7.07
N SER A 197 3.69 24.64 -6.67
CA SER A 197 2.63 23.88 -7.34
C SER A 197 1.26 24.54 -7.15
N SER A 198 0.32 24.21 -8.03
CA SER A 198 -1.08 24.65 -7.92
C SER A 198 -1.68 24.22 -6.56
N PRO A 199 -2.62 24.99 -6.01
CA PRO A 199 -3.37 24.56 -4.83
C PRO A 199 -4.21 23.32 -5.15
N GLN A 200 -4.75 22.69 -4.09
CA GLN A 200 -5.68 21.58 -4.22
C GLN A 200 -6.84 21.97 -5.16
N VAL A 201 -7.09 21.15 -6.16
CA VAL A 201 -8.25 21.23 -7.04
C VAL A 201 -9.36 20.29 -6.56
N ARG A 202 -10.56 20.41 -7.12
CA ARG A 202 -11.70 19.55 -6.78
C ARG A 202 -11.49 18.14 -7.32
#